data_30fb796769b4a974e749593d2a93b41a
#
_entry.id   30fb796769b4a974e749593d2a93b41a
#
_cell.length_a   1.000
_cell.length_b   1.000
_cell.length_c   1.000
_cell.angle_alpha   90.00
_cell.angle_beta   90.00
_cell.angle_gamma   90.00
#
_symmetry.space_group_name_H-M   'P 1'
#
loop_
_entity.id
_entity.type
_entity.pdbx_description
1 polymer ?
#
loop_
_entity_poly.entity_id
_entity_poly.type
_entity_poly.pdbx_seq_one_letter_code
_entity_poly.pdbx_strand_id
1 'polypeptide(L)'
;KGALDHTQKIINHINKFNCKIIVDPKRNASEYEGAWLVKPNYNEFYKFGFDKWQGNIITTNAGKEVIANIDGVDYHIPVENVEVADVTGAGDCFIAGFVFGLVKGYDYKRCLELATRGSTESVKHSGTYKLKKEDLESTVVFTNGCFDILHTGHFELLKAAKEKGDKLIVGLNDDRSVRRLKGENRPINPVETRKKQLEILSWVDEVIVFSEDTPYNLIKSLKPNLIVKGGDYKVNEVVGHDLTSVYIVPTVEDFSTTNILEKINE
;
A
#
# COMPACT_ATOMS: atom_id res chain seq x y z
N LYS A 1 -1.71 -33.52 -14.53
CA LYS A 1 -2.32 -33.61 -15.88
C LYS A 1 -3.71 -33.07 -15.74
N GLY A 2 -3.96 -31.89 -16.35
CA GLY A 2 -5.13 -31.07 -16.05
C GLY A 2 -6.46 -31.72 -16.41
N ALA A 3 -7.43 -31.49 -15.56
CA ALA A 3 -8.80 -31.93 -15.69
C ALA A 3 -9.58 -31.33 -16.87
N LEU A 4 -8.93 -30.55 -17.76
CA LEU A 4 -9.60 -29.74 -18.77
C LEU A 4 -9.17 -30.15 -20.20
N ASP A 5 -9.61 -31.31 -20.66
CA ASP A 5 -9.41 -31.71 -22.07
C ASP A 5 -10.32 -30.96 -23.06
N HIS A 6 -11.15 -30.03 -22.57
CA HIS A 6 -12.11 -29.25 -23.35
C HIS A 6 -12.09 -27.76 -23.06
N THR A 7 -10.89 -27.18 -22.85
CA THR A 7 -10.69 -25.75 -22.46
C THR A 7 -11.51 -24.83 -23.37
N GLN A 8 -11.42 -24.97 -24.69
CA GLN A 8 -12.15 -24.14 -25.66
C GLN A 8 -13.68 -24.23 -25.50
N LYS A 9 -14.22 -25.44 -25.21
CA LYS A 9 -15.66 -25.61 -24.99
C LYS A 9 -16.12 -24.87 -23.73
N ILE A 10 -15.30 -24.88 -22.68
CA ILE A 10 -15.56 -24.16 -21.42
C ILE A 10 -15.53 -22.65 -21.65
N ILE A 11 -14.51 -22.14 -22.34
CA ILE A 11 -14.40 -20.72 -22.69
C ILE A 11 -15.64 -20.28 -23.49
N ASN A 12 -16.00 -21.02 -24.53
CA ASN A 12 -17.17 -20.74 -25.36
C ASN A 12 -18.48 -20.77 -24.57
N HIS A 13 -18.57 -21.64 -23.55
CA HIS A 13 -19.74 -21.70 -22.70
C HIS A 13 -19.82 -20.49 -21.75
N ILE A 14 -18.72 -20.15 -21.09
CA ILE A 14 -18.66 -19.03 -20.12
C ILE A 14 -18.89 -17.70 -20.83
N ASN A 15 -18.40 -17.51 -22.04
CA ASN A 15 -18.60 -16.27 -22.82
C ASN A 15 -20.07 -15.93 -23.06
N LYS A 16 -21.00 -16.91 -22.96
CA LYS A 16 -22.46 -16.66 -23.01
C LYS A 16 -22.97 -15.87 -21.82
N PHE A 17 -22.23 -15.79 -20.72
CA PHE A 17 -22.61 -15.13 -19.48
C PHE A 17 -21.97 -13.74 -19.28
N ASN A 18 -21.30 -13.22 -20.32
CA ASN A 18 -20.61 -11.93 -20.29
C ASN A 18 -19.60 -11.79 -19.12
N CYS A 19 -18.88 -12.86 -18.82
CA CYS A 19 -17.87 -12.92 -17.77
C CYS A 19 -16.47 -12.75 -18.37
N LYS A 20 -15.59 -12.05 -17.65
CA LYS A 20 -14.17 -11.97 -17.99
C LYS A 20 -13.48 -13.28 -17.62
N ILE A 21 -12.91 -13.97 -18.60
CA ILE A 21 -12.16 -15.21 -18.41
C ILE A 21 -10.67 -14.88 -18.36
N ILE A 22 -10.03 -15.18 -17.24
CA ILE A 22 -8.58 -15.06 -17.04
C ILE A 22 -7.99 -16.48 -17.01
N VAL A 23 -6.94 -16.69 -17.79
CA VAL A 23 -6.32 -18.00 -17.95
C VAL A 23 -4.83 -17.96 -17.60
N ASP A 24 -4.38 -18.91 -16.78
CA ASP A 24 -2.96 -19.26 -16.63
C ASP A 24 -2.67 -20.46 -17.57
N PRO A 25 -2.12 -20.21 -18.77
CA PRO A 25 -2.09 -21.22 -19.83
C PRO A 25 -0.99 -22.26 -19.59
N LYS A 26 -1.29 -23.51 -19.91
CA LYS A 26 -0.32 -24.62 -19.84
C LYS A 26 -0.26 -25.41 -21.16
N ARG A 27 -0.89 -24.91 -22.22
CA ARG A 27 -1.00 -25.52 -23.55
C ARG A 27 -0.92 -24.44 -24.64
N ASN A 28 -1.08 -24.85 -25.91
CA ASN A 28 -1.01 -23.95 -27.06
C ASN A 28 -2.02 -22.80 -26.98
N ALA A 29 -1.61 -21.63 -27.44
CA ALA A 29 -2.41 -20.41 -27.43
C ALA A 29 -3.79 -20.59 -28.08
N SER A 30 -3.87 -21.36 -29.18
CA SER A 30 -5.11 -21.65 -29.89
C SER A 30 -6.20 -22.34 -29.05
N GLU A 31 -5.83 -22.99 -27.95
CA GLU A 31 -6.81 -23.61 -27.03
C GLU A 31 -7.52 -22.61 -26.09
N TYR A 32 -7.09 -21.35 -26.13
CA TYR A 32 -7.60 -20.30 -25.22
C TYR A 32 -8.28 -19.14 -25.96
N GLU A 33 -8.58 -19.29 -27.24
CA GLU A 33 -9.29 -18.28 -28.02
C GLU A 33 -10.62 -17.90 -27.35
N GLY A 34 -10.87 -16.56 -27.25
CA GLY A 34 -12.04 -16.03 -26.55
C GLY A 34 -11.87 -15.83 -25.05
N ALA A 35 -10.71 -16.18 -24.46
CA ALA A 35 -10.37 -15.72 -23.14
C ALA A 35 -10.17 -14.19 -23.15
N TRP A 36 -10.69 -13.51 -22.13
CA TRP A 36 -10.49 -12.06 -22.01
C TRP A 36 -9.02 -11.71 -21.76
N LEU A 37 -8.30 -12.52 -20.95
CA LEU A 37 -6.91 -12.32 -20.61
C LEU A 37 -6.19 -13.66 -20.48
N VAL A 38 -4.98 -13.75 -21.00
CA VAL A 38 -4.07 -14.86 -20.77
C VAL A 38 -2.81 -14.40 -20.03
N LYS A 39 -2.27 -15.25 -19.14
CA LYS A 39 -1.07 -14.94 -18.36
C LYS A 39 0.00 -16.03 -18.47
N PRO A 40 0.68 -16.18 -19.60
CA PRO A 40 1.84 -17.04 -19.68
C PRO A 40 3.03 -16.47 -18.89
N ASN A 41 3.92 -17.34 -18.41
CA ASN A 41 5.27 -16.92 -18.08
C ASN A 41 6.13 -16.81 -19.35
N TYR A 42 7.34 -16.26 -19.23
CA TYR A 42 8.24 -16.03 -20.35
C TYR A 42 8.52 -17.30 -21.18
N ASN A 43 8.72 -18.45 -20.52
CA ASN A 43 8.98 -19.70 -21.20
C ASN A 43 7.71 -20.24 -21.91
N GLU A 44 6.56 -20.12 -21.27
CA GLU A 44 5.26 -20.52 -21.83
C GLU A 44 4.88 -19.64 -23.02
N PHE A 45 5.23 -18.35 -22.97
CA PHE A 45 4.95 -17.39 -24.04
C PHE A 45 5.50 -17.87 -25.39
N TYR A 46 6.77 -18.24 -25.45
CA TYR A 46 7.36 -18.75 -26.69
C TYR A 46 7.00 -20.21 -26.97
N LYS A 47 6.99 -21.07 -25.93
CA LYS A 47 6.75 -22.50 -26.09
C LYS A 47 5.37 -22.81 -26.66
N PHE A 48 4.36 -22.01 -26.30
CA PHE A 48 2.97 -22.30 -26.64
C PHE A 48 2.38 -21.32 -27.66
N GLY A 49 3.20 -20.47 -28.30
CA GLY A 49 2.82 -19.62 -29.41
C GLY A 49 2.02 -18.37 -29.02
N PHE A 50 2.23 -17.84 -27.82
CA PHE A 50 1.58 -16.59 -27.38
C PHE A 50 2.23 -15.34 -27.99
N ASP A 51 3.36 -15.46 -28.70
CA ASP A 51 3.98 -14.42 -29.51
C ASP A 51 3.07 -13.91 -30.64
N LYS A 52 2.06 -14.72 -31.02
CA LYS A 52 1.04 -14.39 -32.03
C LYS A 52 -0.32 -14.04 -31.45
N TRP A 53 -0.42 -13.97 -30.14
CA TRP A 53 -1.68 -13.69 -29.44
C TRP A 53 -2.16 -12.26 -29.73
N GLN A 54 -3.44 -12.11 -30.09
CA GLN A 54 -4.02 -10.81 -30.45
C GLN A 54 -4.92 -10.20 -29.36
N GLY A 55 -5.15 -10.94 -28.27
CA GLY A 55 -5.97 -10.47 -27.15
C GLY A 55 -5.13 -9.92 -26.00
N ASN A 56 -5.80 -9.64 -24.88
CA ASN A 56 -5.15 -9.17 -23.68
C ASN A 56 -4.18 -10.24 -23.13
N ILE A 57 -2.98 -9.81 -22.80
CA ILE A 57 -1.91 -10.70 -22.35
C ILE A 57 -1.08 -10.06 -21.24
N ILE A 58 -0.69 -10.87 -20.25
CA ILE A 58 0.30 -10.52 -19.25
C ILE A 58 1.41 -11.56 -19.31
N THR A 59 2.65 -11.14 -19.50
CA THR A 59 3.83 -12.02 -19.49
C THR A 59 4.67 -11.74 -18.26
N THR A 60 4.85 -12.76 -17.40
CA THR A 60 5.69 -12.67 -16.22
C THR A 60 7.09 -13.22 -16.52
N ASN A 61 8.14 -12.42 -16.23
CA ASN A 61 9.53 -12.83 -16.39
C ASN A 61 10.20 -12.82 -15.00
N ALA A 62 10.30 -13.99 -14.41
CA ALA A 62 10.73 -14.24 -13.03
C ALA A 62 11.79 -13.24 -12.51
N GLY A 63 11.43 -12.43 -11.53
CA GLY A 63 12.34 -11.50 -10.85
C GLY A 63 12.80 -10.27 -11.66
N LYS A 64 12.36 -10.10 -12.92
CA LYS A 64 12.77 -8.97 -13.77
C LYS A 64 11.67 -7.93 -13.92
N GLU A 65 10.63 -8.26 -14.67
CA GLU A 65 9.53 -7.37 -14.96
C GLU A 65 8.26 -8.15 -15.32
N VAL A 66 7.13 -7.47 -15.25
CA VAL A 66 5.86 -7.90 -15.81
C VAL A 66 5.55 -7.01 -17.00
N ILE A 67 5.35 -7.61 -18.16
CA ILE A 67 4.94 -6.92 -19.40
C ILE A 67 3.49 -7.31 -19.68
N ALA A 68 2.64 -6.34 -19.97
CA ALA A 68 1.27 -6.60 -20.32
C ALA A 68 0.80 -5.70 -21.47
N ASN A 69 -0.06 -6.26 -22.34
CA ASN A 69 -0.88 -5.47 -23.24
C ASN A 69 -2.36 -5.76 -22.90
N ILE A 70 -3.08 -4.72 -22.46
CA ILE A 70 -4.49 -4.84 -22.06
C ILE A 70 -5.27 -3.71 -22.73
N ASP A 71 -6.28 -4.09 -23.51
CA ASP A 71 -7.11 -3.20 -24.29
C ASP A 71 -6.30 -2.26 -25.21
N GLY A 72 -5.17 -2.79 -25.77
CA GLY A 72 -4.25 -2.09 -26.66
C GLY A 72 -3.26 -1.15 -25.97
N VAL A 73 -3.21 -1.14 -24.65
CA VAL A 73 -2.25 -0.34 -23.86
C VAL A 73 -1.15 -1.23 -23.31
N ASP A 74 0.11 -0.82 -23.51
CA ASP A 74 1.27 -1.51 -22.99
C ASP A 74 1.63 -1.04 -21.57
N TYR A 75 1.93 -2.00 -20.71
CA TYR A 75 2.34 -1.78 -19.31
C TYR A 75 3.66 -2.51 -19.04
N HIS A 76 4.53 -1.83 -18.32
CA HIS A 76 5.81 -2.36 -17.82
C HIS A 76 5.85 -2.14 -16.29
N ILE A 77 5.79 -3.22 -15.53
CA ILE A 77 5.80 -3.17 -14.07
C ILE A 77 7.09 -3.81 -13.56
N PRO A 78 7.96 -3.05 -12.90
CA PRO A 78 9.18 -3.59 -12.32
C PRO A 78 8.85 -4.56 -11.19
N VAL A 79 9.63 -5.62 -11.05
CA VAL A 79 9.53 -6.58 -9.95
C VAL A 79 10.60 -6.25 -8.93
N GLU A 80 10.19 -6.14 -7.67
CA GLU A 80 11.12 -5.97 -6.56
C GLU A 80 12.02 -7.20 -6.41
N ASN A 81 13.31 -6.98 -6.26
CA ASN A 81 14.26 -8.08 -6.04
C ASN A 81 14.23 -8.49 -4.55
N VAL A 82 13.79 -9.69 -4.29
CA VAL A 82 13.67 -10.25 -2.94
C VAL A 82 14.36 -11.60 -2.83
N GLU A 83 14.68 -12.01 -1.62
CA GLU A 83 15.15 -13.37 -1.35
C GLU A 83 14.00 -14.36 -1.59
N VAL A 84 14.23 -15.32 -2.49
CA VAL A 84 13.22 -16.29 -2.90
C VAL A 84 13.39 -17.57 -2.10
N ALA A 85 12.36 -17.90 -1.29
CA ALA A 85 12.32 -19.15 -0.55
C ALA A 85 11.69 -20.28 -1.41
N ASP A 86 10.60 -19.99 -2.12
CA ASP A 86 9.89 -20.94 -2.99
C ASP A 86 9.06 -20.18 -4.04
N VAL A 87 8.96 -20.72 -5.24
CA VAL A 87 8.17 -20.14 -6.33
C VAL A 87 6.79 -20.79 -6.49
N THR A 88 6.47 -21.78 -5.65
CA THR A 88 5.21 -22.52 -5.71
C THR A 88 4.02 -21.61 -5.42
N GLY A 89 3.06 -21.56 -6.35
CA GLY A 89 1.85 -20.75 -6.21
C GLY A 89 2.04 -19.24 -6.53
N ALA A 90 3.24 -18.79 -6.92
CA ALA A 90 3.47 -17.38 -7.26
C ALA A 90 2.57 -16.90 -8.41
N GLY A 91 2.31 -17.76 -9.41
CA GLY A 91 1.37 -17.46 -10.49
C GLY A 91 -0.06 -17.31 -10.02
N ASP A 92 -0.49 -18.13 -9.07
CA ASP A 92 -1.84 -18.08 -8.49
C ASP A 92 -2.02 -16.81 -7.65
N CYS A 93 -1.02 -16.45 -6.83
CA CYS A 93 -1.01 -15.21 -6.06
C CYS A 93 -0.98 -13.97 -6.96
N PHE A 94 -0.29 -14.03 -8.10
CA PHE A 94 -0.32 -12.97 -9.12
C PHE A 94 -1.75 -12.77 -9.65
N ILE A 95 -2.42 -13.84 -10.09
CA ILE A 95 -3.79 -13.76 -10.60
C ILE A 95 -4.75 -13.26 -9.50
N ALA A 96 -4.60 -13.76 -8.27
CA ALA A 96 -5.42 -13.32 -7.15
C ALA A 96 -5.29 -11.81 -6.89
N GLY A 97 -4.06 -11.26 -6.89
CA GLY A 97 -3.79 -9.82 -6.76
C GLY A 97 -4.39 -9.01 -7.92
N PHE A 98 -4.28 -9.50 -9.16
CA PHE A 98 -4.85 -8.84 -10.33
C PHE A 98 -6.38 -8.78 -10.26
N VAL A 99 -7.02 -9.92 -9.95
CA VAL A 99 -8.49 -10.03 -9.81
C VAL A 99 -8.99 -9.16 -8.65
N PHE A 100 -8.26 -9.13 -7.53
CA PHE A 100 -8.59 -8.24 -6.40
C PHE A 100 -8.65 -6.78 -6.86
N GLY A 101 -7.67 -6.31 -7.62
CA GLY A 101 -7.66 -4.95 -8.18
C GLY A 101 -8.85 -4.69 -9.12
N LEU A 102 -9.18 -5.63 -9.99
CA LEU A 102 -10.35 -5.53 -10.88
C LEU A 102 -11.67 -5.41 -10.11
N VAL A 103 -11.85 -6.23 -9.06
CA VAL A 103 -13.06 -6.19 -8.21
C VAL A 103 -13.18 -4.87 -7.45
N LYS A 104 -12.04 -4.26 -7.09
CA LYS A 104 -11.99 -2.92 -6.49
C LYS A 104 -12.24 -1.78 -7.48
N GLY A 105 -12.30 -2.06 -8.77
CA GLY A 105 -12.47 -1.05 -9.82
C GLY A 105 -11.22 -0.21 -10.09
N TYR A 106 -10.04 -0.71 -9.74
CA TYR A 106 -8.78 -0.03 -10.02
C TYR A 106 -8.44 -0.10 -11.51
N ASP A 107 -7.62 0.85 -12.00
CA ASP A 107 -7.07 0.80 -13.35
C ASP A 107 -6.11 -0.40 -13.52
N TYR A 108 -5.83 -0.76 -14.76
CA TYR A 108 -5.02 -1.94 -15.04
C TYR A 108 -3.58 -1.83 -14.54
N LYS A 109 -3.01 -0.62 -14.52
CA LYS A 109 -1.68 -0.41 -13.95
C LYS A 109 -1.66 -0.79 -12.47
N ARG A 110 -2.64 -0.30 -11.71
CA ARG A 110 -2.76 -0.63 -10.28
C ARG A 110 -3.07 -2.10 -10.07
N CYS A 111 -3.91 -2.72 -10.89
CA CYS A 111 -4.15 -4.17 -10.85
C CYS A 111 -2.86 -4.97 -11.04
N LEU A 112 -2.00 -4.58 -12.00
CA LEU A 112 -0.71 -5.22 -12.26
C LEU A 112 0.29 -5.02 -11.11
N GLU A 113 0.34 -3.84 -10.50
CA GLU A 113 1.15 -3.57 -9.31
C GLU A 113 0.75 -4.48 -8.14
N LEU A 114 -0.56 -4.63 -7.87
CA LEU A 114 -1.08 -5.53 -6.83
C LEU A 114 -0.77 -7.00 -7.14
N ALA A 115 -0.91 -7.40 -8.40
CA ALA A 115 -0.57 -8.75 -8.87
C ALA A 115 0.91 -9.06 -8.63
N THR A 116 1.80 -8.13 -9.02
CA THR A 116 3.25 -8.25 -8.83
C THR A 116 3.59 -8.33 -7.35
N ARG A 117 2.98 -7.46 -6.52
CA ARG A 117 3.17 -7.47 -5.07
C ARG A 117 2.74 -8.80 -4.43
N GLY A 118 1.57 -9.33 -4.79
CA GLY A 118 1.06 -10.61 -4.28
C GLY A 118 1.97 -11.78 -4.65
N SER A 119 2.48 -11.80 -5.88
CA SER A 119 3.47 -12.78 -6.34
C SER A 119 4.80 -12.65 -5.60
N THR A 120 5.31 -11.41 -5.43
CA THR A 120 6.55 -11.12 -4.71
C THR A 120 6.46 -11.52 -3.24
N GLU A 121 5.30 -11.27 -2.59
CA GLU A 121 5.11 -11.71 -1.21
C GLU A 121 5.08 -13.23 -1.09
N SER A 122 4.42 -13.92 -2.01
CA SER A 122 4.32 -15.39 -1.95
C SER A 122 5.65 -16.10 -2.03
N VAL A 123 6.61 -15.59 -2.83
CA VAL A 123 7.92 -16.25 -3.00
C VAL A 123 8.86 -16.11 -1.80
N LYS A 124 8.55 -15.26 -0.83
CA LYS A 124 9.28 -15.14 0.44
C LYS A 124 8.96 -16.28 1.42
N HIS A 125 7.95 -17.08 1.13
CA HIS A 125 7.46 -18.16 1.98
C HIS A 125 7.67 -19.54 1.34
N SER A 126 7.99 -20.55 2.15
CA SER A 126 8.09 -21.94 1.67
C SER A 126 6.72 -22.57 1.51
N GLY A 127 6.52 -23.29 0.40
CA GLY A 127 5.27 -23.99 0.07
C GLY A 127 4.19 -23.06 -0.46
N THR A 128 2.94 -23.53 -0.41
CA THR A 128 1.79 -22.78 -0.92
C THR A 128 1.43 -21.63 0.04
N TYR A 129 1.57 -20.40 -0.41
CA TYR A 129 1.22 -19.22 0.37
C TYR A 129 -0.25 -18.83 0.20
N LYS A 130 -0.91 -18.52 1.30
CA LYS A 130 -2.27 -17.97 1.31
C LYS A 130 -2.19 -16.45 1.33
N LEU A 131 -2.36 -15.83 0.16
CA LEU A 131 -2.37 -14.38 0.00
C LEU A 131 -3.45 -13.72 0.87
N LYS A 132 -3.07 -12.69 1.62
CA LYS A 132 -3.95 -11.91 2.48
C LYS A 132 -4.19 -10.52 1.89
N LYS A 133 -5.22 -9.85 2.36
CA LYS A 133 -5.52 -8.48 1.92
C LYS A 133 -4.37 -7.52 2.24
N GLU A 134 -3.77 -7.66 3.41
CA GLU A 134 -2.66 -6.85 3.91
C GLU A 134 -1.41 -6.98 3.01
N ASP A 135 -1.23 -8.12 2.37
CA ASP A 135 -0.13 -8.34 1.43
C ASP A 135 -0.28 -7.51 0.15
N LEU A 136 -1.51 -7.13 -0.20
CA LEU A 136 -1.82 -6.35 -1.40
C LEU A 136 -1.96 -4.86 -1.10
N GLU A 137 -2.68 -4.50 -0.06
CA GLU A 137 -2.95 -3.13 0.36
C GLU A 137 -2.41 -2.90 1.77
N SER A 138 -1.37 -2.08 1.90
CA SER A 138 -0.95 -1.58 3.20
C SER A 138 -1.81 -0.37 3.58
N THR A 139 -2.39 -0.41 4.76
CA THR A 139 -3.09 0.74 5.33
C THR A 139 -2.07 1.72 5.88
N VAL A 140 -1.91 2.85 5.18
CA VAL A 140 -1.05 3.95 5.63
C VAL A 140 -1.84 4.86 6.55
N VAL A 141 -1.35 5.00 7.77
CA VAL A 141 -1.87 5.93 8.78
C VAL A 141 -0.96 7.13 8.88
N PHE A 142 -1.54 8.31 8.99
CA PHE A 142 -0.82 9.56 9.16
C PHE A 142 -1.24 10.24 10.45
N THR A 143 -0.26 10.78 11.18
CA THR A 143 -0.48 11.76 12.24
C THR A 143 0.54 12.87 12.11
N ASN A 144 0.30 14.03 12.74
CA ASN A 144 1.27 15.11 12.72
C ASN A 144 1.26 15.91 14.02
N GLY A 145 2.39 16.54 14.30
CA GLY A 145 2.54 17.44 15.46
C GLY A 145 3.92 18.03 15.58
N CYS A 146 4.10 18.87 16.61
CA CYS A 146 5.40 19.44 16.97
C CYS A 146 6.29 18.43 17.68
N PHE A 147 5.73 17.57 18.52
CA PHE A 147 6.44 16.53 19.30
C PHE A 147 7.69 17.07 19.98
N ASP A 148 7.58 18.25 20.62
CA ASP A 148 8.72 18.99 21.15
C ASP A 148 9.31 18.31 22.40
N ILE A 149 8.46 18.02 23.38
CA ILE A 149 8.77 17.18 24.52
C ILE A 149 7.81 15.99 24.49
N LEU A 150 8.35 14.79 24.30
CA LEU A 150 7.52 13.58 24.29
C LEU A 150 7.00 13.31 25.72
N HIS A 151 5.73 12.95 25.79
CA HIS A 151 5.04 12.58 27.02
C HIS A 151 4.04 11.44 26.75
N THR A 152 3.46 10.88 27.79
CA THR A 152 2.55 9.72 27.73
C THR A 152 1.45 9.90 26.69
N GLY A 153 0.82 11.08 26.61
CA GLY A 153 -0.22 11.35 25.60
C GLY A 153 0.25 11.21 24.16
N HIS A 154 1.52 11.54 23.86
CA HIS A 154 2.10 11.30 22.55
C HIS A 154 2.32 9.81 22.28
N PHE A 155 2.76 9.04 23.28
CA PHE A 155 2.96 7.60 23.14
C PHE A 155 1.64 6.87 22.90
N GLU A 156 0.60 7.20 23.66
CA GLU A 156 -0.74 6.65 23.44
C GLU A 156 -1.31 6.97 22.07
N LEU A 157 -1.14 8.22 21.60
CA LEU A 157 -1.53 8.62 20.26
C LEU A 157 -0.81 7.80 19.19
N LEU A 158 0.53 7.68 19.27
CA LEU A 158 1.34 7.00 18.26
C LEU A 158 1.05 5.50 18.25
N LYS A 159 0.89 4.89 19.42
CA LYS A 159 0.49 3.49 19.56
C LYS A 159 -0.87 3.22 18.96
N ALA A 160 -1.89 4.01 19.35
CA ALA A 160 -3.24 3.89 18.83
C ALA A 160 -3.29 4.14 17.30
N ALA A 161 -2.48 5.07 16.78
CA ALA A 161 -2.36 5.29 15.35
C ALA A 161 -1.75 4.08 14.63
N LYS A 162 -0.68 3.48 15.18
CA LYS A 162 -0.06 2.27 14.60
C LYS A 162 -1.01 1.09 14.57
N GLU A 163 -1.84 0.91 15.59
CA GLU A 163 -2.85 -0.15 15.66
C GLU A 163 -3.95 -0.04 14.58
N LYS A 164 -4.08 1.13 13.93
CA LYS A 164 -5.06 1.37 12.85
C LYS A 164 -4.57 1.05 11.46
N GLY A 165 -3.29 0.69 11.28
CA GLY A 165 -2.76 0.34 9.98
C GLY A 165 -1.38 -0.29 9.99
N ASP A 166 -0.94 -0.62 8.78
CA ASP A 166 0.32 -1.36 8.58
C ASP A 166 1.54 -0.44 8.64
N LYS A 167 1.38 0.82 8.24
CA LYS A 167 2.44 1.83 8.22
C LYS A 167 1.97 3.12 8.88
N LEU A 168 2.69 3.58 9.92
CA LEU A 168 2.48 4.89 10.54
C LEU A 168 3.52 5.88 10.04
N ILE A 169 3.05 6.94 9.38
CA ILE A 169 3.86 8.10 8.98
C ILE A 169 3.55 9.27 9.90
N VAL A 170 4.59 9.85 10.48
CA VAL A 170 4.50 11.04 11.36
C VAL A 170 4.97 12.28 10.61
N GLY A 171 4.08 13.23 10.38
CA GLY A 171 4.43 14.58 9.92
C GLY A 171 4.97 15.40 11.09
N LEU A 172 6.22 15.82 11.01
CA LEU A 172 6.89 16.60 12.05
C LEU A 172 7.10 18.05 11.61
N ASN A 173 6.53 19.01 12.34
CA ASN A 173 6.76 20.42 12.07
C ASN A 173 8.24 20.80 12.27
N ASP A 174 8.84 21.53 11.32
CA ASP A 174 10.19 22.08 11.48
C ASP A 174 10.25 23.16 12.58
N ASP A 175 11.45 23.61 12.92
CA ASP A 175 11.62 24.58 14.01
C ASP A 175 10.98 25.94 13.69
N ARG A 176 10.95 26.34 12.41
CA ARG A 176 10.36 27.62 11.99
C ARG A 176 8.83 27.58 12.12
N SER A 177 8.23 26.48 11.69
CA SER A 177 6.80 26.24 11.81
C SER A 177 6.38 26.19 13.29
N VAL A 178 7.16 25.50 14.14
CA VAL A 178 6.89 25.44 15.58
C VAL A 178 6.94 26.83 16.23
N ARG A 179 7.93 27.68 15.88
CA ARG A 179 7.98 29.08 16.39
C ARG A 179 6.74 29.89 16.02
N ARG A 180 6.29 29.78 14.76
CA ARG A 180 5.07 30.47 14.33
C ARG A 180 3.81 29.97 15.07
N LEU A 181 3.73 28.69 15.38
CA LEU A 181 2.56 28.07 16.00
C LEU A 181 2.54 28.18 17.54
N LYS A 182 3.72 28.18 18.19
CA LYS A 182 3.85 28.05 19.65
C LYS A 182 4.63 29.17 20.32
N GLY A 183 5.17 30.14 19.54
CA GLY A 183 5.94 31.27 20.02
C GLY A 183 7.46 31.09 19.93
N GLU A 184 8.19 32.21 20.05
CA GLU A 184 9.64 32.29 19.79
C GLU A 184 10.50 31.40 20.71
N ASN A 185 10.03 31.09 21.91
CA ASN A 185 10.74 30.23 22.88
C ASN A 185 10.55 28.73 22.58
N ARG A 186 9.95 28.39 21.45
CA ARG A 186 9.70 27.01 21.03
C ARG A 186 10.27 26.77 19.63
N PRO A 187 10.73 25.54 19.28
CA PRO A 187 10.74 24.35 20.13
C PRO A 187 11.87 24.37 21.16
N ILE A 188 11.75 23.55 22.22
CA ILE A 188 12.84 23.27 23.16
C ILE A 188 13.90 22.40 22.53
N ASN A 189 13.44 21.33 21.82
CA ASN A 189 14.30 20.40 21.10
C ASN A 189 14.35 20.73 19.61
N PRO A 190 15.54 20.84 18.99
CA PRO A 190 15.68 21.00 17.56
C PRO A 190 15.02 19.86 16.76
N VAL A 191 14.61 20.15 15.54
CA VAL A 191 13.90 19.18 14.68
C VAL A 191 14.65 17.87 14.53
N GLU A 192 15.98 17.88 14.41
CA GLU A 192 16.80 16.67 14.30
C GLU A 192 16.71 15.78 15.55
N THR A 193 16.65 16.37 16.73
CA THR A 193 16.47 15.63 18.00
C THR A 193 15.07 15.05 18.07
N ARG A 194 14.05 15.85 17.76
CA ARG A 194 12.65 15.41 17.77
C ARG A 194 12.40 14.28 16.78
N LYS A 195 12.99 14.39 15.59
CA LYS A 195 12.94 13.35 14.57
C LYS A 195 13.53 12.04 15.05
N LYS A 196 14.76 12.07 15.58
CA LYS A 196 15.43 10.88 16.13
C LYS A 196 14.63 10.23 17.27
N GLN A 197 14.04 11.03 18.15
CA GLN A 197 13.20 10.53 19.25
C GLN A 197 11.97 9.78 18.73
N LEU A 198 11.36 10.24 17.63
CA LEU A 198 10.23 9.56 16.99
C LEU A 198 10.67 8.30 16.25
N GLU A 199 11.79 8.34 15.51
CA GLU A 199 12.31 7.22 14.74
C GLU A 199 12.76 6.01 15.58
N ILE A 200 13.07 6.22 16.86
CA ILE A 200 13.42 5.12 17.80
C ILE A 200 12.16 4.35 18.24
N LEU A 201 10.98 4.95 18.15
CA LEU A 201 9.75 4.32 18.60
C LEU A 201 9.32 3.23 17.59
N SER A 202 9.19 2.00 18.06
CA SER A 202 8.80 0.85 17.22
C SER A 202 7.42 1.00 16.54
N TRP A 203 6.60 1.93 16.97
CA TRP A 203 5.30 2.25 16.38
C TRP A 203 5.39 3.17 15.18
N VAL A 204 6.52 3.87 14.98
CA VAL A 204 6.73 4.88 13.93
C VAL A 204 7.54 4.25 12.80
N ASP A 205 6.97 4.14 11.62
CA ASP A 205 7.66 3.58 10.45
C ASP A 205 8.41 4.64 9.65
N GLU A 206 7.91 5.89 9.67
CA GLU A 206 8.53 6.99 8.92
C GLU A 206 8.22 8.34 9.56
N VAL A 207 9.22 9.25 9.57
CA VAL A 207 9.06 10.63 10.00
C VAL A 207 9.40 11.57 8.85
N ILE A 208 8.43 12.41 8.46
CA ILE A 208 8.59 13.39 7.38
C ILE A 208 8.51 14.80 7.98
N VAL A 209 9.60 15.56 7.86
CA VAL A 209 9.65 16.96 8.29
C VAL A 209 8.97 17.84 7.25
N PHE A 210 8.13 18.76 7.69
CA PHE A 210 7.50 19.78 6.84
C PHE A 210 7.57 21.17 7.48
N SER A 211 7.53 22.21 6.64
CA SER A 211 7.77 23.61 7.06
C SER A 211 6.52 24.50 7.01
N GLU A 212 5.43 23.99 6.44
CA GLU A 212 4.15 24.69 6.40
C GLU A 212 3.46 24.70 7.76
N ASP A 213 2.57 25.66 7.97
CA ASP A 213 1.81 25.76 9.23
C ASP A 213 0.77 24.63 9.38
N THR A 214 0.33 24.07 8.26
CA THR A 214 -0.57 22.93 8.24
C THR A 214 -0.01 21.80 7.37
N PRO A 215 -0.28 20.53 7.69
CA PRO A 215 0.21 19.38 6.92
C PRO A 215 -0.60 19.08 5.63
N TYR A 216 -1.46 20.01 5.17
CA TYR A 216 -2.40 19.74 4.06
C TYR A 216 -1.73 19.23 2.79
N ASN A 217 -0.66 19.92 2.33
CA ASN A 217 0.06 19.53 1.13
C ASN A 217 0.78 18.18 1.30
N LEU A 218 1.32 17.91 2.48
CA LEU A 218 1.94 16.65 2.81
C LEU A 218 0.91 15.50 2.77
N ILE A 219 -0.25 15.67 3.39
CA ILE A 219 -1.36 14.69 3.36
C ILE A 219 -1.82 14.45 1.92
N LYS A 220 -1.99 15.52 1.14
CA LYS A 220 -2.41 15.43 -0.27
C LYS A 220 -1.41 14.65 -1.13
N SER A 221 -0.10 14.78 -0.86
CA SER A 221 0.95 14.06 -1.59
C SER A 221 1.06 12.60 -1.16
N LEU A 222 0.95 12.32 0.15
CA LEU A 222 1.06 10.98 0.72
C LEU A 222 -0.16 10.10 0.46
N LYS A 223 -1.35 10.70 0.37
CA LYS A 223 -2.64 10.02 0.23
C LYS A 223 -2.82 8.89 1.25
N PRO A 224 -2.69 9.16 2.55
CA PRO A 224 -2.86 8.13 3.56
C PRO A 224 -4.31 7.60 3.56
N ASN A 225 -4.50 6.38 4.06
CA ASN A 225 -5.83 5.78 4.20
C ASN A 225 -6.59 6.33 5.42
N LEU A 226 -5.86 6.84 6.42
CA LEU A 226 -6.43 7.34 7.66
C LEU A 226 -5.54 8.42 8.27
N ILE A 227 -6.14 9.51 8.75
CA ILE A 227 -5.50 10.48 9.64
C ILE A 227 -5.91 10.16 11.07
N VAL A 228 -4.95 10.10 11.98
CA VAL A 228 -5.20 9.93 13.41
C VAL A 228 -4.77 11.17 14.15
N LYS A 229 -5.65 11.71 15.00
CA LYS A 229 -5.39 12.88 15.86
C LYS A 229 -5.75 12.55 17.30
N GLY A 230 -4.98 13.09 18.23
CA GLY A 230 -5.31 13.03 19.65
C GLY A 230 -5.94 14.32 20.13
N GLY A 231 -6.88 14.25 21.05
CA GLY A 231 -7.50 15.40 21.68
C GLY A 231 -8.98 15.56 21.38
N ASP A 232 -9.52 16.73 21.72
CA ASP A 232 -10.95 17.04 21.64
C ASP A 232 -11.34 17.69 20.29
N TYR A 233 -10.64 17.29 19.21
CA TYR A 233 -10.95 17.76 17.87
C TYR A 233 -12.27 17.15 17.36
N LYS A 234 -13.05 17.97 16.65
CA LYS A 234 -14.09 17.45 15.77
C LYS A 234 -13.46 17.01 14.44
N VAL A 235 -13.99 15.96 13.82
CA VAL A 235 -13.47 15.41 12.56
C VAL A 235 -13.28 16.48 11.49
N ASN A 236 -14.25 17.40 11.35
CA ASN A 236 -14.25 18.50 10.38
C ASN A 236 -13.27 19.64 10.70
N GLU A 237 -12.63 19.63 11.86
CA GLU A 237 -11.60 20.59 12.27
C GLU A 237 -10.19 20.07 11.96
N VAL A 238 -10.08 18.78 11.66
CA VAL A 238 -8.78 18.14 11.33
C VAL A 238 -8.37 18.48 9.91
N VAL A 239 -7.18 19.03 9.74
CA VAL A 239 -6.61 19.32 8.41
C VAL A 239 -6.50 18.04 7.60
N GLY A 240 -7.05 18.03 6.39
CA GLY A 240 -7.08 16.87 5.51
C GLY A 240 -8.31 15.96 5.67
N HIS A 241 -9.30 16.33 6.51
CA HIS A 241 -10.56 15.59 6.64
C HIS A 241 -11.35 15.47 5.33
N ASP A 242 -11.11 16.39 4.40
CA ASP A 242 -11.66 16.41 3.04
C ASP A 242 -10.92 15.48 2.07
N LEU A 243 -9.74 15.00 2.45
CA LEU A 243 -8.89 14.14 1.61
C LEU A 243 -8.99 12.64 1.98
N THR A 244 -9.23 12.34 3.26
CA THR A 244 -9.30 10.96 3.76
C THR A 244 -10.05 10.88 5.09
N SER A 245 -10.34 9.65 5.55
CA SER A 245 -10.97 9.40 6.84
C SER A 245 -10.12 9.89 8.01
N VAL A 246 -10.80 10.31 9.10
CA VAL A 246 -10.17 10.79 10.33
C VAL A 246 -10.63 9.94 11.52
N TYR A 247 -9.69 9.56 12.37
CA TYR A 247 -9.95 8.92 13.65
C TYR A 247 -9.38 9.78 14.79
N ILE A 248 -10.22 10.06 15.79
CA ILE A 248 -9.82 10.82 16.97
C ILE A 248 -9.54 9.86 18.13
N VAL A 249 -8.33 9.94 18.67
CA VAL A 249 -7.96 9.22 19.90
C VAL A 249 -8.38 10.07 21.08
N PRO A 250 -9.22 9.56 21.99
CA PRO A 250 -9.61 10.29 23.19
C PRO A 250 -8.40 10.71 24.01
N THR A 251 -8.42 11.92 24.56
CA THR A 251 -7.34 12.44 25.43
C THR A 251 -7.26 11.64 26.72
N VAL A 252 -6.04 11.25 27.10
CA VAL A 252 -5.76 10.82 28.47
C VAL A 252 -5.59 12.10 29.30
N GLU A 253 -6.41 12.31 30.30
CA GLU A 253 -6.39 13.50 31.14
C GLU A 253 -4.99 13.75 31.75
N ASP A 254 -4.60 15.05 31.88
CA ASP A 254 -3.41 15.59 32.56
C ASP A 254 -2.04 15.59 31.84
N PHE A 255 -1.91 15.21 30.58
CA PHE A 255 -0.59 15.24 29.93
C PHE A 255 -0.56 16.20 28.71
N SER A 256 -0.08 17.43 28.95
CA SER A 256 0.31 18.35 27.87
C SER A 256 1.73 18.88 28.10
N THR A 257 2.45 19.18 27.02
CA THR A 257 3.78 19.81 27.11
C THR A 257 3.73 21.13 27.91
N THR A 258 2.61 21.86 27.82
CA THR A 258 2.40 23.11 28.56
C THR A 258 2.34 22.85 30.05
N ASN A 259 1.56 21.87 30.52
CA ASN A 259 1.47 21.50 31.93
C ASN A 259 2.80 21.00 32.51
N ILE A 260 3.63 20.32 31.68
CA ILE A 260 4.96 19.87 32.10
C ILE A 260 5.89 21.05 32.33
N LEU A 261 5.88 22.04 31.41
CA LEU A 261 6.74 23.25 31.54
C LEU A 261 6.28 24.14 32.68
N GLU A 262 5.02 24.27 32.97
CA GLU A 262 4.49 25.02 34.11
C GLU A 262 4.97 24.41 35.43
N LYS A 263 4.90 23.09 35.58
CA LYS A 263 5.36 22.35 36.77
C LYS A 263 6.88 22.42 37.00
N ILE A 264 7.67 22.69 35.96
CA ILE A 264 9.14 22.83 36.09
C ILE A 264 9.51 24.27 36.51
N ASN A 265 8.64 25.26 36.20
CA ASN A 265 8.88 26.68 36.54
C ASN A 265 8.26 27.10 37.89
N GLU A 266 7.56 26.21 38.58
CA GLU A 266 7.14 26.31 39.98
C GLU A 266 8.26 25.81 40.93
#